data_d89d15cbcdceac3eb57e9d608c3b2ed8
#
_entry.id   d89d15cbcdceac3eb57e9d608c3b2ed8
#
_cell.length_a   1.000
_cell.length_b   1.000
_cell.length_c   1.000
_cell.angle_alpha   90.00
_cell.angle_beta   90.00
_cell.angle_gamma   90.00
#
_symmetry.space_group_name_H-M   'P 1'
#
loop_
_entity.id
_entity.type
_entity.pdbx_description
1 polymer ?
#
loop_
_entity_poly.entity_id
_entity_poly.type
_entity_poly.pdbx_seq_one_letter_code
_entity_poly.pdbx_strand_id
1 'polypeptide(L)'
;MLFRSLACEPLKNKKKPRVLVGGLGMGFTLKAAIDTLSAGAEVVVAELNPIVVKWCRGPIACLTGGVVDDPRVKVVVADVAAVIRRAALPGRGNRFDAIILDLYEGPYEGDRGRGAYLYGDAAIERSCAALKAGGVFAVWSEEPDKAFEKRLKAARFSVNRQRPGRGGRHAVYIARKTPGPQARES
;
A
#
# COMPACT_ATOMS: atom_id res chain seq x y z
N MET A 1 -3.56 -11.64 10.43
CA MET A 1 -4.78 -10.84 10.20
C MET A 1 -4.61 -9.35 10.53
N LEU A 2 -3.74 -8.97 11.47
CA LEU A 2 -3.60 -7.58 11.94
C LEU A 2 -3.06 -6.57 10.90
N PHE A 3 -2.09 -6.94 10.07
CA PHE A 3 -1.43 -6.01 9.11
C PHE A 3 -2.42 -5.42 8.11
N ARG A 4 -3.27 -6.26 7.57
CA ARG A 4 -4.11 -5.94 6.41
C ARG A 4 -5.18 -4.90 6.73
N SER A 5 -5.67 -4.87 7.97
CA SER A 5 -6.63 -3.87 8.45
C SER A 5 -5.98 -2.58 8.96
N LEU A 6 -4.76 -2.65 9.52
CA LEU A 6 -4.08 -1.49 10.13
C LEU A 6 -3.85 -0.31 9.16
N ALA A 7 -3.59 -0.59 7.90
CA ALA A 7 -3.41 0.44 6.89
C ALA A 7 -4.72 1.18 6.55
N CYS A 8 -5.85 0.48 6.63
CA CYS A 8 -7.18 1.00 6.30
C CYS A 8 -7.94 1.54 7.52
N GLU A 9 -7.57 1.14 8.75
CA GLU A 9 -8.26 1.56 9.98
C GLU A 9 -8.43 3.08 10.10
N PRO A 10 -7.42 3.92 9.78
CA PRO A 10 -7.60 5.38 9.79
C PRO A 10 -8.61 5.91 8.76
N LEU A 11 -9.00 5.07 7.80
CA LEU A 11 -9.88 5.44 6.68
C LEU A 11 -11.31 4.91 6.82
N LYS A 12 -11.61 4.11 7.86
CA LYS A 12 -12.92 3.44 8.03
C LYS A 12 -14.12 4.40 8.01
N ASN A 13 -13.94 5.60 8.55
CA ASN A 13 -14.99 6.62 8.61
C ASN A 13 -14.98 7.59 7.40
N LYS A 14 -14.03 7.41 6.48
CA LYS A 14 -13.97 8.25 5.28
C LYS A 14 -15.02 7.80 4.26
N LYS A 15 -15.85 8.73 3.79
CA LYS A 15 -16.97 8.39 2.87
C LYS A 15 -16.50 7.84 1.53
N LYS A 16 -15.41 8.38 0.96
CA LYS A 16 -14.87 7.98 -0.36
C LYS A 16 -13.34 7.88 -0.30
N PRO A 17 -12.78 6.92 0.44
CA PRO A 17 -11.34 6.71 0.44
C PRO A 17 -10.90 6.05 -0.87
N ARG A 18 -9.72 6.43 -1.35
CA ARG A 18 -9.08 5.83 -2.51
C ARG A 18 -7.80 5.12 -2.09
N VAL A 19 -7.75 3.82 -2.26
CA VAL A 19 -6.67 2.95 -1.76
C VAL A 19 -6.01 2.21 -2.92
N LEU A 20 -4.68 2.09 -2.89
CA LEU A 20 -3.91 1.22 -3.76
C LEU A 20 -3.43 0.01 -2.98
N VAL A 21 -3.69 -1.17 -3.50
CA VAL A 21 -3.10 -2.43 -3.06
C VAL A 21 -2.14 -2.90 -4.14
N GLY A 22 -0.86 -2.98 -3.81
CA GLY A 22 0.19 -3.51 -4.67
C GLY A 22 0.42 -4.99 -4.36
N GLY A 23 0.18 -5.82 -5.38
CA GLY A 23 0.11 -7.27 -5.26
C GLY A 23 -1.28 -7.77 -4.86
N LEU A 24 -1.80 -8.71 -5.62
CA LEU A 24 -3.07 -9.38 -5.33
C LEU A 24 -2.85 -10.66 -4.50
N GLY A 25 -1.86 -11.46 -4.88
CA GLY A 25 -1.62 -12.75 -4.26
C GLY A 25 -2.89 -13.60 -4.23
N MET A 26 -3.27 -14.12 -3.07
CA MET A 26 -4.53 -14.84 -2.87
C MET A 26 -5.73 -13.92 -2.53
N GLY A 27 -5.55 -12.60 -2.57
CA GLY A 27 -6.62 -11.61 -2.33
C GLY A 27 -6.90 -11.27 -0.86
N PHE A 28 -6.14 -11.78 0.10
CA PHE A 28 -6.43 -11.56 1.52
C PHE A 28 -6.24 -10.11 1.96
N THR A 29 -5.26 -9.40 1.41
CA THR A 29 -5.04 -7.97 1.72
C THR A 29 -6.14 -7.12 1.12
N LEU A 30 -6.55 -7.42 -0.11
CA LEU A 30 -7.71 -6.82 -0.73
C LEU A 30 -8.99 -7.05 0.10
N LYS A 31 -9.24 -8.30 0.52
CA LYS A 31 -10.40 -8.65 1.36
C LYS A 31 -10.42 -7.83 2.65
N ALA A 32 -9.30 -7.74 3.36
CA ALA A 32 -9.21 -6.96 4.59
C ALA A 32 -9.44 -5.46 4.37
N ALA A 33 -8.98 -4.90 3.24
CA ALA A 33 -9.25 -3.51 2.86
C ALA A 33 -10.76 -3.29 2.62
N ILE A 34 -11.38 -4.16 1.83
CA ILE A 34 -12.81 -4.08 1.50
C ILE A 34 -13.69 -4.23 2.74
N ASP A 35 -13.33 -5.10 3.69
CA ASP A 35 -14.07 -5.31 4.95
C ASP A 35 -13.97 -4.10 5.90
N THR A 36 -12.89 -3.31 5.77
CA THR A 36 -12.64 -2.15 6.66
C THR A 36 -13.21 -0.86 6.10
N LEU A 37 -13.23 -0.71 4.78
CA LEU A 37 -13.55 0.55 4.11
C LEU A 37 -15.06 0.71 3.88
N SER A 38 -15.50 1.98 3.80
CA SER A 38 -16.88 2.34 3.50
C SER A 38 -17.34 1.85 2.12
N ALA A 39 -18.67 1.77 1.92
CA ALA A 39 -19.26 1.39 0.63
C ALA A 39 -18.89 2.33 -0.55
N GLY A 40 -18.52 3.57 -0.25
CA GLY A 40 -18.08 4.54 -1.27
C GLY A 40 -16.59 4.50 -1.58
N ALA A 41 -15.84 3.54 -1.07
CA ALA A 41 -14.40 3.42 -1.32
C ALA A 41 -14.10 3.04 -2.78
N GLU A 42 -12.93 3.47 -3.28
CA GLU A 42 -12.32 2.96 -4.51
C GLU A 42 -11.02 2.24 -4.14
N VAL A 43 -10.93 0.95 -4.42
CA VAL A 43 -9.75 0.14 -4.18
C VAL A 43 -9.14 -0.29 -5.52
N VAL A 44 -8.00 0.30 -5.86
CA VAL A 44 -7.21 -0.09 -7.03
C VAL A 44 -6.25 -1.20 -6.62
N VAL A 45 -6.29 -2.33 -7.32
CA VAL A 45 -5.32 -3.43 -7.14
C VAL A 45 -4.39 -3.45 -8.33
N ALA A 46 -3.10 -3.29 -8.10
CA ALA A 46 -2.08 -3.46 -9.12
C ALA A 46 -1.46 -4.85 -8.98
N GLU A 47 -1.69 -5.72 -9.96
CA GLU A 47 -1.14 -7.06 -10.05
C GLU A 47 -0.36 -7.22 -11.35
N LEU A 48 0.88 -7.69 -11.26
CA LEU A 48 1.76 -7.82 -12.42
C LEU A 48 1.39 -9.03 -13.28
N ASN A 49 0.95 -10.12 -12.63
CA ASN A 49 0.67 -11.38 -13.29
C ASN A 49 -0.83 -11.57 -13.53
N PRO A 50 -1.31 -11.56 -14.79
CA PRO A 50 -2.73 -11.75 -15.09
C PRO A 50 -3.26 -13.15 -14.70
N ILE A 51 -2.38 -14.14 -14.53
CA ILE A 51 -2.77 -15.48 -14.09
C ILE A 51 -3.27 -15.45 -12.65
N VAL A 52 -2.63 -14.66 -11.78
CA VAL A 52 -3.06 -14.48 -10.38
C VAL A 52 -4.48 -13.89 -10.33
N VAL A 53 -4.79 -12.93 -11.19
CA VAL A 53 -6.14 -12.35 -11.28
C VAL A 53 -7.16 -13.42 -11.71
N LYS A 54 -6.81 -14.25 -12.70
CA LYS A 54 -7.67 -15.37 -13.13
C LYS A 54 -7.91 -16.38 -12.01
N TRP A 55 -6.90 -16.71 -11.23
CA TRP A 55 -7.05 -17.62 -10.09
C TRP A 55 -7.98 -17.04 -9.02
N CYS A 56 -7.82 -15.76 -8.68
CA CYS A 56 -8.68 -15.09 -7.70
C CYS A 56 -10.15 -14.96 -8.15
N ARG A 57 -10.41 -14.94 -9.45
CA ARG A 57 -11.77 -14.97 -10.02
C ARG A 57 -12.30 -16.38 -10.22
N GLY A 58 -11.44 -17.38 -10.21
CA GLY A 58 -11.78 -18.78 -10.49
C GLY A 58 -11.49 -19.69 -9.30
N PRO A 59 -10.48 -20.60 -9.41
CA PRO A 59 -10.31 -21.70 -8.48
C PRO A 59 -10.08 -21.31 -7.01
N ILE A 60 -9.55 -20.11 -6.74
CA ILE A 60 -9.33 -19.64 -5.36
C ILE A 60 -10.28 -18.52 -4.93
N ALA A 61 -11.30 -18.20 -5.71
CA ALA A 61 -12.27 -17.14 -5.37
C ALA A 61 -12.94 -17.39 -4.00
N CYS A 62 -13.21 -18.65 -3.66
CA CYS A 62 -13.84 -19.03 -2.39
C CYS A 62 -13.03 -18.62 -1.15
N LEU A 63 -11.69 -18.49 -1.25
CA LEU A 63 -10.84 -18.09 -0.13
C LEU A 63 -11.15 -16.68 0.41
N THR A 64 -11.68 -15.83 -0.46
CA THR A 64 -11.96 -14.42 -0.14
C THR A 64 -13.40 -14.01 -0.45
N GLY A 65 -14.26 -14.99 -0.79
CA GLY A 65 -15.65 -14.71 -1.15
C GLY A 65 -15.79 -13.89 -2.45
N GLY A 66 -14.87 -14.08 -3.41
CA GLY A 66 -14.92 -13.39 -4.70
C GLY A 66 -14.61 -11.89 -4.63
N VAL A 67 -13.84 -11.45 -3.63
CA VAL A 67 -13.55 -10.02 -3.36
C VAL A 67 -13.02 -9.24 -4.57
N VAL A 68 -12.41 -9.92 -5.54
CA VAL A 68 -11.85 -9.27 -6.75
C VAL A 68 -12.95 -8.66 -7.62
N ASP A 69 -14.17 -9.18 -7.51
CA ASP A 69 -15.35 -8.70 -8.26
C ASP A 69 -16.26 -7.79 -7.43
N ASP A 70 -15.83 -7.36 -6.22
CA ASP A 70 -16.53 -6.32 -5.46
C ASP A 70 -16.59 -5.02 -6.28
N PRO A 71 -17.76 -4.33 -6.35
CA PRO A 71 -17.95 -3.13 -7.17
C PRO A 71 -17.00 -1.97 -6.81
N ARG A 72 -16.40 -1.96 -5.63
CA ARG A 72 -15.40 -0.99 -5.21
C ARG A 72 -14.00 -1.28 -5.75
N VAL A 73 -13.77 -2.47 -6.29
CA VAL A 73 -12.45 -2.95 -6.73
C VAL A 73 -12.21 -2.67 -8.20
N LYS A 74 -11.06 -2.09 -8.49
CA LYS A 74 -10.53 -1.93 -9.84
C LYS A 74 -9.21 -2.64 -9.98
N VAL A 75 -9.20 -3.78 -10.65
CA VAL A 75 -7.96 -4.52 -10.95
C VAL A 75 -7.26 -3.90 -12.16
N VAL A 76 -5.97 -3.63 -12.01
CA VAL A 76 -5.08 -3.14 -13.06
C VAL A 76 -3.94 -4.13 -13.20
N VAL A 77 -3.85 -4.79 -14.36
CA VAL A 77 -2.70 -5.66 -14.67
C VAL A 77 -1.54 -4.77 -15.07
N ALA A 78 -0.72 -4.43 -14.08
CA ALA A 78 0.41 -3.51 -14.25
C ALA A 78 1.38 -3.62 -13.06
N ASP A 79 2.59 -3.13 -13.29
CA ASP A 79 3.56 -2.90 -12.23
C ASP A 79 3.07 -1.78 -11.28
N VAL A 80 3.04 -2.08 -9.98
CA VAL A 80 2.60 -1.13 -8.95
C VAL A 80 3.43 0.15 -8.93
N ALA A 81 4.73 0.08 -9.21
CA ALA A 81 5.58 1.27 -9.29
C ALA A 81 5.16 2.20 -10.44
N ALA A 82 4.67 1.65 -11.56
CA ALA A 82 4.11 2.45 -12.65
C ALA A 82 2.80 3.15 -12.23
N VAL A 83 1.95 2.45 -11.48
CA VAL A 83 0.70 3.02 -10.94
C VAL A 83 1.00 4.15 -9.95
N ILE A 84 1.95 3.94 -9.02
CA ILE A 84 2.41 4.95 -8.06
C ILE A 84 2.98 6.17 -8.80
N ARG A 85 3.88 5.95 -9.77
CA ARG A 85 4.48 7.03 -10.57
C ARG A 85 3.43 7.88 -11.26
N ARG A 86 2.41 7.25 -11.86
CA ARG A 86 1.30 7.96 -12.52
C ARG A 86 0.48 8.78 -11.53
N ALA A 87 0.22 8.26 -10.32
CA ALA A 87 -0.53 8.95 -9.28
C ALA A 87 0.26 10.13 -8.66
N ALA A 88 1.59 10.09 -8.70
CA ALA A 88 2.46 11.14 -8.20
C ALA A 88 2.51 12.38 -9.12
N LEU A 89 2.06 12.27 -10.37
CA LEU A 89 2.07 13.40 -11.33
C LEU A 89 1.17 14.55 -10.86
N PRO A 90 1.64 15.81 -10.94
CA PRO A 90 0.84 16.97 -10.58
C PRO A 90 -0.44 17.09 -11.43
N GLY A 91 -1.48 17.69 -10.85
CA GLY A 91 -2.70 18.08 -11.59
C GLY A 91 -3.67 16.95 -11.97
N ARG A 92 -3.35 15.68 -11.72
CA ARG A 92 -4.21 14.55 -12.12
C ARG A 92 -5.26 14.12 -11.10
N GLY A 93 -5.27 14.68 -9.89
CA GLY A 93 -6.26 14.34 -8.86
C GLY A 93 -6.31 12.87 -8.40
N ASN A 94 -5.37 12.04 -8.84
CA ASN A 94 -5.39 10.58 -8.69
C ASN A 94 -4.65 10.06 -7.45
N ARG A 95 -4.34 10.93 -6.48
CA ARG A 95 -3.64 10.55 -5.25
C ARG A 95 -4.48 9.62 -4.38
N PHE A 96 -3.79 8.77 -3.65
CA PHE A 96 -4.38 7.78 -2.76
C PHE A 96 -4.45 8.28 -1.31
N ASP A 97 -5.42 7.78 -0.57
CA ASP A 97 -5.52 7.92 0.89
C ASP A 97 -4.63 6.89 1.59
N ALA A 98 -4.46 5.71 0.98
CA ALA A 98 -3.47 4.73 1.40
C ALA A 98 -2.85 4.00 0.21
N ILE A 99 -1.59 3.61 0.36
CA ILE A 99 -0.86 2.69 -0.53
C ILE A 99 -0.37 1.55 0.34
N ILE A 100 -0.75 0.31 0.00
CA ILE A 100 -0.42 -0.91 0.73
C ILE A 100 0.40 -1.79 -0.21
N LEU A 101 1.65 -2.08 0.15
CA LEU A 101 2.50 -3.01 -0.58
C LEU A 101 2.60 -4.32 0.21
N ASP A 102 1.93 -5.36 -0.32
CA ASP A 102 1.96 -6.73 0.17
C ASP A 102 2.54 -7.62 -0.92
N LEU A 103 3.82 -7.41 -1.19
CA LEU A 103 4.57 -8.10 -2.23
C LEU A 103 5.37 -9.26 -1.64
N TYR A 104 5.78 -10.20 -2.49
CA TYR A 104 6.57 -11.36 -2.08
C TYR A 104 7.91 -10.94 -1.45
N GLU A 105 8.55 -9.90 -1.99
CA GLU A 105 9.78 -9.33 -1.44
C GLU A 105 9.48 -7.97 -0.79
N GLY A 106 9.79 -7.85 0.49
CA GLY A 106 9.79 -6.59 1.21
C GLY A 106 11.14 -5.87 1.14
N PRO A 107 11.30 -4.71 1.76
CA PRO A 107 12.59 -4.05 1.91
C PRO A 107 13.50 -4.87 2.81
N TYR A 108 14.76 -5.07 2.40
CA TYR A 108 15.79 -5.69 3.23
C TYR A 108 17.16 -4.98 3.06
N GLU A 109 17.98 -5.15 4.09
CA GLU A 109 19.29 -4.50 4.14
C GLU A 109 20.24 -5.16 3.11
N GLY A 110 20.79 -4.35 2.18
CA GLY A 110 21.72 -4.82 1.15
C GLY A 110 21.12 -4.96 -0.25
N ASP A 111 19.82 -4.79 -0.41
CA ASP A 111 19.20 -4.83 -1.73
C ASP A 111 19.52 -3.57 -2.56
N ARG A 112 20.50 -3.71 -3.46
CA ARG A 112 20.81 -2.72 -4.50
C ARG A 112 20.10 -3.00 -5.83
N GLY A 113 19.33 -4.09 -5.89
CA GLY A 113 18.66 -4.57 -7.09
C GLY A 113 17.17 -4.20 -7.15
N ARG A 114 16.31 -5.22 -7.24
CA ARG A 114 14.86 -5.05 -7.42
C ARG A 114 14.17 -4.29 -6.28
N GLY A 115 14.61 -4.46 -5.02
CA GLY A 115 14.06 -3.76 -3.87
C GLY A 115 14.29 -2.24 -3.93
N ALA A 116 15.41 -1.77 -4.50
CA ALA A 116 15.65 -0.34 -4.71
C ALA A 116 14.59 0.29 -5.60
N TYR A 117 14.02 -0.45 -6.53
CA TYR A 117 12.99 0.02 -7.45
C TYR A 117 11.69 0.43 -6.75
N LEU A 118 11.31 -0.25 -5.66
CA LEU A 118 10.12 0.05 -4.85
C LEU A 118 10.44 0.69 -3.51
N TYR A 119 11.60 0.38 -2.92
CA TYR A 119 11.94 0.72 -1.55
C TYR A 119 13.16 1.63 -1.41
N GLY A 120 13.78 2.06 -2.52
CA GLY A 120 14.83 3.07 -2.54
C GLY A 120 14.29 4.49 -2.34
N ASP A 121 15.17 5.45 -2.08
CA ASP A 121 14.81 6.84 -1.75
C ASP A 121 13.85 7.47 -2.78
N ALA A 122 14.18 7.42 -4.06
CA ALA A 122 13.33 7.97 -5.12
C ALA A 122 11.97 7.27 -5.25
N ALA A 123 11.87 5.97 -4.93
CA ALA A 123 10.61 5.24 -4.94
C ALA A 123 9.72 5.63 -3.76
N ILE A 124 10.32 5.81 -2.57
CA ILE A 124 9.63 6.25 -1.37
C ILE A 124 9.12 7.70 -1.54
N GLU A 125 9.94 8.58 -2.11
CA GLU A 125 9.53 9.95 -2.45
C GLU A 125 8.34 9.99 -3.42
N ARG A 126 8.38 9.13 -4.46
CA ARG A 126 7.24 8.98 -5.39
C ARG A 126 5.99 8.47 -4.67
N SER A 127 6.14 7.49 -3.76
CA SER A 127 5.03 6.98 -2.96
C SER A 127 4.46 8.08 -2.07
N CYS A 128 5.32 8.90 -1.45
CA CYS A 128 4.89 10.07 -0.70
C CYS A 128 4.14 11.09 -1.58
N ALA A 129 4.63 11.38 -2.79
CA ALA A 129 3.97 12.28 -3.73
C ALA A 129 2.63 11.75 -4.23
N ALA A 130 2.49 10.42 -4.38
CA ALA A 130 1.25 9.74 -4.78
C ALA A 130 0.19 9.69 -3.67
N LEU A 131 0.55 10.04 -2.44
CA LEU A 131 -0.37 10.11 -1.29
C LEU A 131 -0.94 11.51 -1.11
N LYS A 132 -2.20 11.57 -0.68
CA LYS A 132 -2.84 12.79 -0.15
C LYS A 132 -2.18 13.21 1.16
N ALA A 133 -2.44 14.42 1.63
CA ALA A 133 -1.99 14.88 2.95
C ALA A 133 -2.54 13.94 4.03
N GLY A 134 -1.70 13.53 4.99
CA GLY A 134 -2.05 12.57 6.03
C GLY A 134 -2.27 11.13 5.55
N GLY A 135 -2.02 10.84 4.26
CA GLY A 135 -2.17 9.51 3.69
C GLY A 135 -1.19 8.49 4.28
N VAL A 136 -1.52 7.21 4.13
CA VAL A 136 -0.79 6.09 4.74
C VAL A 136 -0.03 5.30 3.69
N PHE A 137 1.24 5.02 3.93
CA PHE A 137 2.06 4.05 3.21
C PHE A 137 2.31 2.86 4.10
N ALA A 138 1.81 1.70 3.72
CA ALA A 138 1.96 0.46 4.48
C ALA A 138 2.77 -0.55 3.68
N VAL A 139 3.76 -1.15 4.32
CA VAL A 139 4.67 -2.13 3.69
C VAL A 139 4.84 -3.32 4.61
N TRP A 140 4.62 -4.52 4.06
CA TRP A 140 5.01 -5.77 4.69
C TRP A 140 6.47 -6.10 4.37
N SER A 141 7.19 -6.64 5.34
CA SER A 141 8.58 -7.08 5.19
C SER A 141 8.80 -8.38 5.96
N GLU A 142 9.63 -9.25 5.41
CA GLU A 142 10.03 -10.50 6.08
C GLU A 142 10.84 -10.22 7.34
N GLU A 143 11.66 -9.18 7.32
CA GLU A 143 12.53 -8.78 8.44
C GLU A 143 12.49 -7.27 8.67
N PRO A 144 12.79 -6.81 9.90
CA PRO A 144 12.96 -5.39 10.19
C PRO A 144 14.19 -4.82 9.47
N ASP A 145 14.00 -3.73 8.72
CA ASP A 145 15.06 -2.97 8.06
C ASP A 145 15.15 -1.54 8.64
N LYS A 146 16.21 -1.26 9.39
CA LYS A 146 16.47 0.08 9.95
C LYS A 146 16.81 1.12 8.88
N ALA A 147 17.44 0.71 7.78
CA ALA A 147 17.78 1.61 6.69
C ALA A 147 16.51 2.05 5.96
N PHE A 148 15.55 1.14 5.77
CA PHE A 148 14.22 1.47 5.23
C PHE A 148 13.46 2.46 6.13
N GLU A 149 13.48 2.26 7.46
CA GLU A 149 12.88 3.22 8.39
C GLU A 149 13.51 4.62 8.27
N LYS A 150 14.83 4.72 8.11
CA LYS A 150 15.52 5.99 7.90
C LYS A 150 15.07 6.66 6.60
N ARG A 151 14.99 5.89 5.50
CA ARG A 151 14.50 6.39 4.20
C ARG A 151 13.07 6.92 4.29
N LEU A 152 12.18 6.19 4.96
CA LEU A 152 10.80 6.64 5.19
C LEU A 152 10.75 7.97 5.95
N LYS A 153 11.54 8.10 7.02
CA LYS A 153 11.62 9.35 7.81
C LYS A 153 12.18 10.51 6.98
N ALA A 154 13.20 10.26 6.16
CA ALA A 154 13.78 11.26 5.25
C ALA A 154 12.74 11.75 4.21
N ALA A 155 11.87 10.87 3.73
CA ALA A 155 10.77 11.19 2.82
C ALA A 155 9.52 11.79 3.53
N ARG A 156 9.66 12.31 4.75
CA ARG A 156 8.61 12.97 5.53
C ARG A 156 7.45 12.05 5.95
N PHE A 157 7.77 10.81 6.30
CA PHE A 157 6.82 9.92 6.96
C PHE A 157 7.06 9.87 8.46
N SER A 158 5.98 9.91 9.24
CA SER A 158 5.97 9.40 10.62
C SER A 158 5.80 7.89 10.56
N VAL A 159 6.72 7.14 11.12
CA VAL A 159 6.80 5.67 10.95
C VAL A 159 6.46 4.97 12.25
N ASN A 160 5.50 4.05 12.19
CA ASN A 160 5.20 3.08 13.24
C ASN A 160 5.49 1.69 12.69
N ARG A 161 6.47 1.00 13.28
CA ARG A 161 6.77 -0.39 12.95
C ARG A 161 6.10 -1.32 13.93
N GLN A 162 5.35 -2.27 13.42
CA GLN A 162 4.70 -3.32 14.20
C GLN A 162 5.29 -4.69 13.89
N ARG A 163 5.25 -5.60 14.85
CA ARG A 163 5.60 -7.01 14.68
C ARG A 163 4.33 -7.83 14.77
N PRO A 164 3.84 -8.41 13.67
CA PRO A 164 2.68 -9.28 13.72
C PRO A 164 3.04 -10.63 14.35
N GLY A 165 2.31 -10.99 15.40
CA GLY A 165 2.45 -12.29 16.08
C GLY A 165 3.53 -12.34 17.17
N ARG A 166 3.45 -13.37 18.05
CA ARG A 166 4.46 -13.64 19.06
C ARG A 166 5.66 -14.34 18.40
N GLY A 167 6.85 -13.71 18.40
CA GLY A 167 8.09 -14.31 17.93
C GLY A 167 8.34 -14.28 16.42
N GLY A 168 7.48 -13.61 15.61
CA GLY A 168 7.67 -13.49 14.17
C GLY A 168 8.84 -12.58 13.78
N ARG A 169 9.59 -12.96 12.73
CA ARG A 169 10.62 -12.09 12.11
C ARG A 169 10.00 -10.94 11.32
N HIS A 170 8.76 -11.08 10.88
CA HIS A 170 8.10 -10.12 10.01
C HIS A 170 7.97 -8.73 10.64
N ALA A 171 8.05 -7.73 9.79
CA ALA A 171 7.81 -6.33 10.14
C ALA A 171 6.69 -5.74 9.27
N VAL A 172 5.89 -4.89 9.89
CA VAL A 172 4.88 -4.09 9.22
C VAL A 172 5.19 -2.63 9.46
N TYR A 173 5.42 -1.90 8.38
CA TYR A 173 5.63 -0.47 8.44
C TYR A 173 4.33 0.23 8.11
N ILE A 174 3.83 1.04 9.05
CA ILE A 174 2.73 1.97 8.84
C ILE A 174 3.32 3.38 8.88
N ALA A 175 3.51 3.95 7.72
CA ALA A 175 4.13 5.25 7.55
C ALA A 175 3.07 6.29 7.14
N ARG A 176 2.82 7.28 7.99
CA ARG A 176 1.87 8.36 7.74
C ARG A 176 2.59 9.57 7.16
N LYS A 177 2.13 10.06 6.01
CA LYS A 177 2.64 11.29 5.41
C LYS A 177 2.38 12.48 6.33
N THR A 178 3.45 13.13 6.78
CA THR A 178 3.33 14.36 7.58
C THR A 178 2.86 15.52 6.70
N PRO A 179 2.04 16.44 7.22
CA PRO A 179 1.73 17.69 6.53
C PRO A 179 3.03 18.40 6.15
N GLY A 180 3.11 18.94 4.95
CA GLY A 180 4.19 19.87 4.60
C GLY A 180 4.13 21.09 5.53
N PRO A 181 5.24 21.86 5.66
CA PRO A 181 5.17 23.15 6.33
C PRO A 181 4.04 23.93 5.67
N GLN A 182 3.06 24.37 6.48
CA GLN A 182 2.04 25.28 6.01
C GLN A 182 2.75 26.51 5.46
N ALA A 183 2.51 26.85 4.19
CA ALA A 183 2.84 28.18 3.72
C ALA A 183 2.17 29.15 4.71
N ARG A 184 2.98 29.86 5.48
CA ARG A 184 2.47 30.97 6.29
C ARG A 184 1.86 31.93 5.28
N GLU A 185 0.55 32.06 5.33
CA GLU A 185 -0.14 33.15 4.66
C GLU A 185 0.46 34.44 5.20
N SER A 186 1.13 35.13 4.31
CA SER A 186 1.66 36.50 4.54
C SER A 186 0.58 37.49 4.16
#